data_5c5022a15f1025d6f28f93a1702a2b47
#
_entry.id   5c5022a15f1025d6f28f93a1702a2b47
#
_cell.length_a   1.000
_cell.length_b   1.000
_cell.length_c   1.000
_cell.angle_alpha   90.00
_cell.angle_beta   90.00
_cell.angle_gamma   90.00
#
_symmetry.space_group_name_H-M   'P 1'
#
loop_
_entity.id
_entity.type
_entity.pdbx_description
1 polymer ?
#
loop_
_entity_poly.entity_id
_entity_poly.type
_entity_poly.pdbx_seq_one_letter_code
_entity_poly.pdbx_strand_id
1 'polypeptide(L)'
;MKPDNKAKDKKVSFDLNIHVARLLLSEPFFAALSRRVDKRASQAIPTAAVLVNPTSGQFEMLYNPDFFEPLNDDQRRDIIKHELYHLIFEHLTGRRPDGENNRIWNFATDLAINSHLRNLPEGCLMPGEGMFKDYPRGKSSEWYLAKLKENEFDPDKGEGEGEGEGEGEGEGEGEGKGKGGSKLGDNGQFDSH
;
A
#
# COMPACT_ATOMS: atom_id res chain seq x y z
N MET A 1 29.95 -35.95 -30.57
CA MET A 1 29.76 -35.23 -29.30
C MET A 1 29.38 -33.79 -29.67
N LYS A 2 28.06 -33.48 -29.62
CA LYS A 2 27.56 -32.12 -29.91
C LYS A 2 27.39 -31.42 -28.57
N PRO A 3 27.84 -30.17 -28.38
CA PRO A 3 27.58 -29.42 -27.17
C PRO A 3 26.11 -28.97 -27.14
N ASP A 4 25.37 -29.44 -26.15
CA ASP A 4 24.04 -28.94 -25.82
C ASP A 4 24.19 -27.51 -25.30
N ASN A 5 24.00 -26.56 -26.19
CA ASN A 5 23.90 -25.13 -25.85
C ASN A 5 22.44 -24.82 -25.52
N LYS A 6 21.95 -25.26 -24.33
CA LYS A 6 20.76 -24.71 -23.74
C LYS A 6 21.12 -23.33 -23.18
N ALA A 7 21.09 -22.33 -24.04
CA ALA A 7 20.91 -20.95 -23.59
C ALA A 7 19.59 -20.94 -22.78
N LYS A 8 19.72 -20.83 -21.46
CA LYS A 8 18.59 -20.49 -20.59
C LYS A 8 18.14 -19.10 -21.03
N ASP A 9 17.00 -19.04 -21.74
CA ASP A 9 16.30 -17.79 -21.95
C ASP A 9 16.12 -17.15 -20.57
N LYS A 10 16.88 -16.09 -20.32
CA LYS A 10 16.78 -15.29 -19.12
C LYS A 10 15.48 -14.53 -19.27
N LYS A 11 14.38 -15.04 -18.69
CA LYS A 11 13.09 -14.35 -18.65
C LYS A 11 13.39 -12.92 -18.19
N VAL A 12 13.16 -11.94 -19.06
CA VAL A 12 13.33 -10.54 -18.68
C VAL A 12 12.31 -10.28 -17.57
N SER A 13 12.79 -10.12 -16.36
CA SER A 13 11.91 -9.82 -15.24
C SER A 13 11.26 -8.45 -15.44
N PHE A 14 9.98 -8.34 -15.14
CA PHE A 14 9.26 -7.06 -15.16
C PHE A 14 10.04 -5.99 -14.34
N ASP A 15 10.25 -4.83 -14.93
CA ASP A 15 10.90 -3.68 -14.28
C ASP A 15 9.93 -2.51 -14.16
N LEU A 16 9.48 -2.25 -12.94
CA LEU A 16 8.56 -1.16 -12.62
C LEU A 16 9.14 0.22 -12.98
N ASN A 17 10.46 0.40 -12.94
CA ASN A 17 11.09 1.68 -13.21
C ASN A 17 10.87 2.16 -14.66
N ILE A 18 10.72 1.25 -15.61
CA ILE A 18 10.40 1.59 -17.00
C ILE A 18 9.03 2.29 -17.06
N HIS A 19 8.05 1.79 -16.32
CA HIS A 19 6.69 2.35 -16.26
C HIS A 19 6.65 3.65 -15.48
N VAL A 20 7.43 3.78 -14.41
CA VAL A 20 7.63 5.05 -13.70
C VAL A 20 8.26 6.11 -14.61
N ALA A 21 9.25 5.73 -15.43
CA ALA A 21 9.85 6.64 -16.40
C ALA A 21 8.83 7.15 -17.43
N ARG A 22 7.86 6.33 -17.83
CA ARG A 22 6.77 6.75 -18.73
C ARG A 22 5.83 7.78 -18.10
N LEU A 23 5.66 7.78 -16.76
CA LEU A 23 4.91 8.81 -16.05
C LEU A 23 5.53 10.21 -16.22
N LEU A 24 6.85 10.33 -16.45
CA LEU A 24 7.50 11.61 -16.71
C LEU A 24 6.93 12.32 -17.93
N LEU A 25 6.45 11.55 -18.91
CA LEU A 25 5.93 12.13 -20.15
C LEU A 25 4.46 12.56 -20.04
N SER A 26 3.67 11.87 -19.23
CA SER A 26 2.23 12.11 -19.12
C SER A 26 1.82 12.78 -17.81
N GLU A 27 2.47 12.44 -16.72
CA GLU A 27 2.09 12.86 -15.37
C GLU A 27 3.34 13.17 -14.50
N PRO A 28 4.02 14.29 -14.75
CA PRO A 28 5.30 14.64 -14.12
C PRO A 28 5.25 14.71 -12.60
N PHE A 29 4.09 15.07 -12.01
CA PHE A 29 3.90 15.11 -10.58
C PHE A 29 4.08 13.72 -9.93
N PHE A 30 3.39 12.70 -10.46
CA PHE A 30 3.50 11.33 -9.95
C PHE A 30 4.91 10.76 -10.15
N ALA A 31 5.54 11.08 -11.28
CA ALA A 31 6.91 10.66 -11.53
C ALA A 31 7.89 11.29 -10.51
N ALA A 32 7.72 12.57 -10.18
CA ALA A 32 8.54 13.25 -9.18
C ALA A 32 8.33 12.66 -7.78
N LEU A 33 7.07 12.38 -7.39
CA LEU A 33 6.74 11.74 -6.13
C LEU A 33 7.35 10.33 -6.05
N SER A 34 7.20 9.54 -7.11
CA SER A 34 7.72 8.17 -7.18
C SER A 34 9.23 8.07 -6.97
N ARG A 35 10.00 9.13 -7.27
CA ARG A 35 11.46 9.18 -7.00
C ARG A 35 11.81 9.19 -5.50
N ARG A 36 10.84 9.56 -4.66
CA ARG A 36 10.98 9.59 -3.20
C ARG A 36 10.56 8.29 -2.53
N VAL A 37 10.16 7.32 -3.31
CA VAL A 37 9.68 6.02 -2.86
C VAL A 37 10.63 4.94 -3.36
N ASP A 38 11.22 4.19 -2.46
CA ASP A 38 12.04 3.03 -2.81
C ASP A 38 11.13 1.92 -3.35
N LYS A 39 11.55 1.29 -4.47
CA LYS A 39 10.75 0.25 -5.13
C LYS A 39 11.45 -1.09 -5.05
N ARG A 40 10.73 -2.08 -4.56
CA ARG A 40 11.27 -3.43 -4.39
C ARG A 40 10.30 -4.48 -4.91
N ALA A 41 10.80 -5.35 -5.79
CA ALA A 41 10.06 -6.51 -6.23
C ALA A 41 9.90 -7.50 -5.07
N SER A 42 8.70 -8.03 -4.89
CA SER A 42 8.37 -9.04 -3.88
C SER A 42 7.27 -9.95 -4.38
N GLN A 43 7.47 -11.25 -4.25
CA GLN A 43 6.43 -12.25 -4.49
C GLN A 43 5.66 -12.62 -3.21
N ALA A 44 5.99 -11.97 -2.08
CA ALA A 44 5.31 -12.19 -0.81
C ALA A 44 3.96 -11.46 -0.73
N ILE A 45 3.70 -10.54 -1.67
CA ILE A 45 2.43 -9.83 -1.78
C ILE A 45 1.76 -10.15 -3.11
N PRO A 46 0.43 -10.16 -3.20
CA PRO A 46 -0.28 -10.51 -4.44
C PRO A 46 -0.13 -9.44 -5.53
N THR A 47 -0.14 -8.15 -5.19
CA THR A 47 -0.23 -7.04 -6.14
C THR A 47 0.87 -6.00 -5.96
N ALA A 48 0.55 -4.87 -5.36
CA ALA A 48 1.48 -3.82 -4.93
C ALA A 48 1.02 -3.26 -3.59
N ALA A 49 1.94 -2.64 -2.87
CA ALA A 49 1.64 -1.95 -1.62
C ALA A 49 2.68 -0.87 -1.34
N VAL A 50 2.25 0.26 -0.79
CA VAL A 50 3.15 1.24 -0.20
C VAL A 50 3.14 1.12 1.32
N LEU A 51 4.30 1.32 1.91
CA LEU A 51 4.49 1.23 3.36
C LEU A 51 5.54 2.23 3.83
N VAL A 52 5.57 2.46 5.13
CA VAL A 52 6.67 3.16 5.79
C VAL A 52 7.64 2.14 6.33
N ASN A 53 8.89 2.17 5.88
CA ASN A 53 9.93 1.28 6.41
C ASN A 53 10.16 1.61 7.89
N PRO A 54 9.95 0.67 8.83
CA PRO A 54 10.00 0.95 10.26
C PRO A 54 11.40 1.30 10.76
N THR A 55 12.43 0.92 10.03
CA THR A 55 13.83 1.17 10.41
C THR A 55 14.32 2.52 9.89
N SER A 56 14.02 2.87 8.65
CA SER A 56 14.52 4.08 8.00
C SER A 56 13.53 5.24 8.04
N GLY A 57 12.23 4.98 8.26
CA GLY A 57 11.15 5.96 8.12
C GLY A 57 10.88 6.37 6.67
N GLN A 58 11.54 5.75 5.69
CA GLN A 58 11.34 6.04 4.28
C GLN A 58 10.13 5.30 3.71
N PHE A 59 9.52 5.88 2.68
CA PHE A 59 8.46 5.20 1.95
C PHE A 59 9.04 4.14 1.03
N GLU A 60 8.46 2.95 1.06
CA GLU A 60 8.73 1.84 0.15
C GLU A 60 7.46 1.46 -0.62
N MET A 61 7.65 1.06 -1.87
CA MET A 61 6.62 0.41 -2.68
C MET A 61 7.10 -1.02 -2.98
N LEU A 62 6.40 -1.99 -2.43
CA LEU A 62 6.54 -3.38 -2.83
C LEU A 62 5.66 -3.62 -4.05
N TYR A 63 6.12 -4.45 -4.98
CA TYR A 63 5.32 -4.83 -6.13
C TYR A 63 5.60 -6.27 -6.54
N ASN A 64 4.56 -6.99 -6.94
CA ASN A 64 4.69 -8.34 -7.46
C ASN A 64 4.86 -8.29 -8.99
N PRO A 65 6.03 -8.67 -9.54
CA PRO A 65 6.25 -8.69 -10.98
C PRO A 65 5.24 -9.54 -11.75
N ASP A 66 4.82 -10.67 -11.20
CA ASP A 66 3.90 -11.60 -11.85
C ASP A 66 2.49 -11.01 -12.00
N PHE A 67 2.08 -10.14 -11.07
CA PHE A 67 0.84 -9.35 -11.17
C PHE A 67 0.94 -8.29 -12.27
N PHE A 68 2.07 -7.58 -12.38
CA PHE A 68 2.22 -6.50 -13.35
C PHE A 68 2.47 -7.00 -14.77
N GLU A 69 3.06 -8.19 -14.95
CA GLU A 69 3.46 -8.71 -16.28
C GLU A 69 2.29 -8.78 -17.28
N PRO A 70 1.10 -9.30 -16.94
CA PRO A 70 -0.03 -9.40 -17.86
C PRO A 70 -0.76 -8.07 -18.10
N LEU A 71 -0.58 -7.06 -17.26
CA LEU A 71 -1.29 -5.79 -17.37
C LEU A 71 -0.82 -4.98 -18.58
N ASN A 72 -1.72 -4.19 -19.17
CA ASN A 72 -1.34 -3.21 -20.19
C ASN A 72 -0.72 -1.94 -19.53
N ASP A 73 -0.15 -1.05 -20.36
CA ASP A 73 0.58 0.12 -19.87
C ASP A 73 -0.31 1.12 -19.12
N ASP A 74 -1.59 1.24 -19.49
CA ASP A 74 -2.54 2.13 -18.80
C ASP A 74 -2.92 1.58 -17.42
N GLN A 75 -3.13 0.25 -17.34
CA GLN A 75 -3.38 -0.42 -16.06
C GLN A 75 -2.18 -0.32 -15.13
N ARG A 76 -0.96 -0.60 -15.63
CA ARG A 76 0.27 -0.45 -14.84
C ARG A 76 0.44 0.96 -14.30
N ARG A 77 0.15 1.96 -15.14
CA ARG A 77 0.20 3.37 -14.75
C ARG A 77 -0.79 3.66 -13.62
N ASP A 78 -2.03 3.22 -13.76
CA ASP A 78 -3.08 3.53 -12.79
C ASP A 78 -2.86 2.78 -11.47
N ILE A 79 -2.31 1.55 -11.46
CA ILE A 79 -1.87 0.88 -10.24
C ILE A 79 -0.73 1.65 -9.55
N ILE A 80 0.28 2.11 -10.28
CA ILE A 80 1.36 2.92 -9.69
C ILE A 80 0.79 4.21 -9.08
N LYS A 81 -0.16 4.85 -9.75
CA LYS A 81 -0.84 6.04 -9.22
C LYS A 81 -1.67 5.72 -7.99
N HIS A 82 -2.35 4.59 -7.96
CA HIS A 82 -3.10 4.13 -6.81
C HIS A 82 -2.21 4.12 -5.55
N GLU A 83 -1.08 3.44 -5.63
CA GLU A 83 -0.13 3.37 -4.52
C GLU A 83 0.39 4.77 -4.10
N LEU A 84 0.67 5.63 -5.07
CA LEU A 84 1.13 6.98 -4.78
C LEU A 84 0.03 7.88 -4.18
N TYR A 85 -1.25 7.61 -4.49
CA TYR A 85 -2.36 8.32 -3.84
C TYR A 85 -2.47 7.99 -2.36
N HIS A 86 -2.14 6.77 -1.91
CA HIS A 86 -2.07 6.47 -0.48
C HIS A 86 -1.09 7.40 0.25
N LEU A 87 0.02 7.77 -0.38
CA LEU A 87 0.99 8.73 0.18
C LEU A 87 0.45 10.16 0.16
N ILE A 88 -0.14 10.59 -0.97
CA ILE A 88 -0.69 11.94 -1.15
C ILE A 88 -1.81 12.21 -0.14
N PHE A 89 -2.65 11.21 0.11
CA PHE A 89 -3.79 11.34 1.02
C PHE A 89 -3.46 10.98 2.46
N GLU A 90 -2.18 10.70 2.76
CA GLU A 90 -1.68 10.38 4.12
C GLU A 90 -2.37 9.16 4.76
N HIS A 91 -2.82 8.20 3.95
CA HIS A 91 -3.55 7.03 4.42
C HIS A 91 -2.71 6.12 5.34
N LEU A 92 -1.38 6.16 5.18
CA LEU A 92 -0.44 5.34 5.95
C LEU A 92 0.05 6.00 7.24
N THR A 93 -0.09 7.32 7.38
CA THR A 93 0.61 8.07 8.43
C THR A 93 -0.32 8.75 9.43
N GLY A 94 -1.12 9.70 8.99
CA GLY A 94 -1.84 10.55 9.93
C GLY A 94 -3.35 10.56 9.81
N ARG A 95 -3.89 9.98 8.74
CA ARG A 95 -5.31 10.15 8.42
C ARG A 95 -6.22 9.02 8.92
N ARG A 96 -5.65 7.86 9.24
CA ARG A 96 -6.46 6.77 9.80
C ARG A 96 -6.99 7.17 11.18
N PRO A 97 -8.31 7.05 11.43
CA PRO A 97 -8.87 7.32 12.75
C PRO A 97 -8.30 6.38 13.82
N ASP A 98 -8.06 6.92 15.02
CA ASP A 98 -7.53 6.15 16.14
C ASP A 98 -8.45 4.96 16.47
N GLY A 99 -7.86 3.78 16.67
CA GLY A 99 -8.59 2.57 17.01
C GLY A 99 -9.38 1.95 15.86
N GLU A 100 -9.26 2.49 14.64
CA GLU A 100 -9.95 1.92 13.48
C GLU A 100 -9.27 0.65 12.98
N ASN A 101 -10.07 -0.33 12.56
CA ASN A 101 -9.57 -1.56 11.95
C ASN A 101 -8.86 -1.24 10.62
N ASN A 102 -7.63 -1.75 10.46
CA ASN A 102 -6.83 -1.54 9.26
C ASN A 102 -7.55 -1.99 7.99
N ARG A 103 -8.20 -3.15 8.01
CA ARG A 103 -8.82 -3.72 6.80
C ARG A 103 -9.99 -2.86 6.32
N ILE A 104 -10.92 -2.47 7.20
CA ILE A 104 -12.05 -1.62 6.80
C ILE A 104 -11.57 -0.24 6.35
N TRP A 105 -10.49 0.29 6.97
CA TRP A 105 -9.86 1.52 6.53
C TRP A 105 -9.27 1.38 5.13
N ASN A 106 -8.58 0.27 4.82
CA ASN A 106 -8.04 0.01 3.49
C ASN A 106 -9.15 -0.04 2.43
N PHE A 107 -10.26 -0.76 2.68
CA PHE A 107 -11.42 -0.72 1.77
C PHE A 107 -11.93 0.70 1.52
N ALA A 108 -12.03 1.52 2.56
CA ALA A 108 -12.49 2.90 2.45
C ALA A 108 -11.54 3.78 1.65
N THR A 109 -10.23 3.61 1.85
CA THR A 109 -9.20 4.37 1.14
C THR A 109 -9.12 3.97 -0.33
N ASP A 110 -9.24 2.68 -0.63
CA ASP A 110 -9.23 2.15 -2.00
C ASP A 110 -10.43 2.63 -2.79
N LEU A 111 -11.62 2.60 -2.22
CA LEU A 111 -12.83 3.15 -2.84
C LEU A 111 -12.65 4.66 -3.16
N ALA A 112 -12.02 5.41 -2.25
CA ALA A 112 -11.74 6.82 -2.48
C ALA A 112 -10.76 7.04 -3.64
N ILE A 113 -9.62 6.33 -3.63
CA ILE A 113 -8.59 6.42 -4.65
C ILE A 113 -9.12 5.97 -6.01
N ASN A 114 -9.78 4.80 -6.04
CA ASN A 114 -10.26 4.17 -7.28
C ASN A 114 -11.31 5.02 -7.98
N SER A 115 -12.01 5.90 -7.22
CA SER A 115 -12.89 6.91 -7.81
C SER A 115 -12.21 7.83 -8.82
N HIS A 116 -10.91 8.01 -8.72
CA HIS A 116 -10.09 8.91 -9.55
C HIS A 116 -9.36 8.18 -10.69
N LEU A 117 -9.39 6.85 -10.72
CA LEU A 117 -8.70 6.02 -11.70
C LEU A 117 -9.69 5.44 -12.71
N ARG A 118 -9.21 5.18 -13.95
CA ARG A 118 -10.08 4.75 -15.06
C ARG A 118 -9.68 3.42 -15.67
N ASN A 119 -8.42 3.03 -15.51
CA ASN A 119 -7.85 1.87 -16.18
C ASN A 119 -7.36 0.83 -15.15
N LEU A 120 -8.08 0.69 -14.06
CA LEU A 120 -7.77 -0.38 -13.11
C LEU A 120 -8.11 -1.74 -13.72
N PRO A 121 -7.37 -2.81 -13.36
CA PRO A 121 -7.73 -4.18 -13.74
C PRO A 121 -9.13 -4.56 -13.24
N GLU A 122 -9.72 -5.56 -13.88
CA GLU A 122 -10.95 -6.18 -13.37
C GLU A 122 -10.72 -6.74 -11.95
N GLY A 123 -11.74 -6.66 -11.11
CA GLY A 123 -11.67 -7.12 -9.73
C GLY A 123 -11.28 -6.04 -8.72
N CYS A 124 -10.76 -4.89 -9.14
CA CYS A 124 -10.51 -3.78 -8.23
C CYS A 124 -11.82 -3.24 -7.63
N LEU A 125 -11.76 -2.82 -6.36
CA LEU A 125 -12.91 -2.22 -5.67
C LEU A 125 -13.30 -0.90 -6.34
N MET A 126 -14.54 -0.80 -6.81
CA MET A 126 -15.01 0.41 -7.50
C MET A 126 -16.34 0.89 -6.92
N PRO A 127 -16.43 2.18 -6.51
CA PRO A 127 -17.73 2.77 -6.18
C PRO A 127 -18.62 2.79 -7.43
N GLY A 128 -19.89 2.42 -7.25
CA GLY A 128 -20.85 2.28 -8.34
C GLY A 128 -20.88 0.90 -8.99
N GLU A 129 -20.07 -0.06 -8.52
CA GLU A 129 -19.95 -1.39 -9.11
C GLU A 129 -20.04 -2.50 -8.04
N GLY A 130 -20.41 -3.70 -8.43
CA GLY A 130 -20.46 -4.87 -7.58
C GLY A 130 -21.22 -4.64 -6.27
N MET A 131 -20.60 -4.99 -5.15
CA MET A 131 -21.15 -4.78 -3.81
C MET A 131 -21.24 -3.29 -3.42
N PHE A 132 -20.50 -2.41 -4.08
CA PHE A 132 -20.49 -0.97 -3.86
C PHE A 132 -21.31 -0.18 -4.90
N LYS A 133 -22.25 -0.85 -5.59
CA LYS A 133 -23.08 -0.26 -6.67
C LYS A 133 -23.83 1.00 -6.25
N ASP A 134 -24.21 1.08 -4.97
CA ASP A 134 -24.97 2.19 -4.40
C ASP A 134 -24.06 3.29 -3.80
N TYR A 135 -22.73 3.12 -3.90
CA TYR A 135 -21.78 4.09 -3.41
C TYR A 135 -21.41 5.08 -4.52
N PRO A 136 -21.62 6.40 -4.33
CA PRO A 136 -21.27 7.39 -5.33
C PRO A 136 -19.75 7.54 -5.42
N ARG A 137 -19.22 7.78 -6.61
CA ARG A 137 -17.81 8.11 -6.84
C ARG A 137 -17.44 9.47 -6.26
N GLY A 138 -16.14 9.70 -6.02
CA GLY A 138 -15.58 11.00 -5.64
C GLY A 138 -15.82 11.39 -4.20
N LYS A 139 -16.05 10.45 -3.31
CA LYS A 139 -16.16 10.70 -1.87
C LYS A 139 -14.80 10.50 -1.19
N SER A 140 -14.66 11.08 0.02
CA SER A 140 -13.46 10.89 0.83
C SER A 140 -13.41 9.51 1.49
N SER A 141 -12.22 9.11 1.94
CA SER A 141 -12.03 7.86 2.68
C SER A 141 -12.89 7.78 3.92
N GLU A 142 -13.06 8.88 4.65
CA GLU A 142 -13.90 8.95 5.86
C GLU A 142 -15.38 8.76 5.52
N TRP A 143 -15.81 9.28 4.36
CA TRP A 143 -17.18 9.09 3.90
C TRP A 143 -17.46 7.61 3.60
N TYR A 144 -16.53 6.95 2.87
CA TYR A 144 -16.67 5.53 2.59
C TYR A 144 -16.57 4.69 3.86
N LEU A 145 -15.66 5.02 4.78
CA LEU A 145 -15.56 4.36 6.06
C LEU A 145 -16.87 4.43 6.85
N ALA A 146 -17.48 5.62 6.92
CA ALA A 146 -18.77 5.79 7.59
C ALA A 146 -19.87 4.94 6.95
N LYS A 147 -19.91 4.86 5.61
CA LYS A 147 -20.87 4.05 4.88
C LYS A 147 -20.65 2.54 5.02
N LEU A 148 -19.39 2.10 5.03
CA LEU A 148 -19.06 0.69 5.28
C LEU A 148 -19.54 0.28 6.69
N LYS A 149 -19.32 1.13 7.68
CA LYS A 149 -19.79 0.89 9.06
C LYS A 149 -21.31 0.91 9.19
N GLU A 150 -21.97 1.88 8.56
CA GLU A 150 -23.42 1.98 8.54
C GLU A 150 -24.07 0.72 7.92
N ASN A 151 -23.45 0.15 6.90
CA ASN A 151 -23.90 -1.04 6.21
C ASN A 151 -23.40 -2.35 6.86
N GLU A 152 -22.80 -2.27 8.05
CA GLU A 152 -22.25 -3.43 8.77
C GLU A 152 -21.31 -4.28 7.89
N PHE A 153 -20.52 -3.61 7.04
CA PHE A 153 -19.58 -4.28 6.14
C PHE A 153 -18.54 -5.06 6.95
N ASP A 154 -18.44 -6.35 6.68
CA ASP A 154 -17.46 -7.23 7.28
C ASP A 154 -16.36 -7.53 6.25
N PRO A 155 -15.17 -6.96 6.42
CA PRO A 155 -14.07 -7.18 5.48
C PRO A 155 -13.59 -8.64 5.43
N ASP A 156 -13.91 -9.45 6.44
CA ASP A 156 -13.55 -10.87 6.48
C ASP A 156 -14.54 -11.76 5.72
N LYS A 157 -15.75 -11.25 5.46
CA LYS A 157 -16.79 -11.94 4.69
C LYS A 157 -16.93 -11.45 3.26
N GLY A 158 -16.29 -10.34 2.93
CA GLY A 158 -16.27 -9.76 1.59
C GLY A 158 -15.25 -10.46 0.70
N GLU A 159 -15.39 -11.76 0.47
CA GLU A 159 -14.68 -12.47 -0.60
C GLU A 159 -15.26 -12.04 -1.96
N GLY A 160 -15.00 -10.79 -2.33
CA GLY A 160 -14.95 -10.38 -3.72
C GLY A 160 -13.50 -10.52 -4.14
N GLU A 161 -13.23 -11.27 -5.18
CA GLU A 161 -11.93 -11.45 -5.82
C GLU A 161 -11.36 -10.11 -6.31
N GLY A 162 -10.91 -9.31 -5.38
CA GLY A 162 -10.22 -8.04 -5.56
C GLY A 162 -9.15 -7.99 -4.49
N GLU A 163 -8.11 -8.81 -4.68
CA GLU A 163 -6.97 -8.90 -3.79
C GLU A 163 -6.11 -7.64 -3.91
N GLY A 164 -6.44 -6.65 -3.10
CA GLY A 164 -5.58 -5.53 -2.77
C GLY A 164 -5.20 -5.60 -1.30
N GLU A 165 -4.68 -6.75 -0.84
CA GLU A 165 -4.17 -6.90 0.52
C GLU A 165 -2.71 -6.48 0.59
N GLY A 166 -2.49 -5.21 0.87
CA GLY A 166 -1.22 -4.73 1.40
C GLY A 166 -1.24 -4.81 2.92
N GLU A 167 -1.15 -6.00 3.51
CA GLU A 167 -0.92 -6.15 4.94
C GLU A 167 0.54 -5.80 5.26
N GLY A 168 0.75 -4.56 5.62
CA GLY A 168 1.97 -4.13 6.30
C GLY A 168 1.77 -4.24 7.81
N GLU A 169 1.69 -5.44 8.37
CA GLU A 169 1.76 -5.65 9.81
C GLU A 169 3.19 -5.42 10.29
N GLY A 170 3.44 -4.22 10.77
CA GLY A 170 4.62 -3.91 11.55
C GLY A 170 4.33 -4.11 13.04
N GLU A 171 4.12 -5.34 13.50
CA GLU A 171 4.14 -5.66 14.92
C GLU A 171 5.58 -5.72 15.41
N GLY A 172 6.03 -4.62 15.98
CA GLY A 172 7.27 -4.57 16.74
C GLY A 172 7.03 -5.00 18.18
N GLU A 173 6.92 -6.29 18.48
CA GLU A 173 7.03 -6.81 19.85
C GLU A 173 8.49 -6.81 20.27
N GLY A 174 8.89 -5.75 20.97
CA GLY A 174 10.14 -5.69 21.70
C GLY A 174 9.99 -6.30 23.10
N GLU A 175 10.04 -7.61 23.25
CA GLU A 175 10.26 -8.24 24.57
C GLU A 175 11.71 -8.05 25.03
N GLY A 176 11.95 -6.98 25.77
CA GLY A 176 13.18 -6.79 26.53
C GLY A 176 13.08 -7.38 27.91
N LYS A 177 13.36 -8.68 28.10
CA LYS A 177 13.66 -9.27 29.40
C LYS A 177 15.05 -8.84 29.86
N GLY A 178 15.16 -7.79 30.64
CA GLY A 178 16.34 -7.43 31.41
C GLY A 178 16.09 -7.61 32.89
N LYS A 179 16.48 -8.77 33.49
CA LYS A 179 16.68 -8.94 34.91
C LYS A 179 18.01 -8.32 35.31
N GLY A 180 18.01 -7.46 36.31
CA GLY A 180 19.24 -6.99 36.98
C GLY A 180 18.95 -5.88 37.97
N GLY A 181 18.76 -6.25 39.23
CA GLY A 181 18.60 -5.30 40.31
C GLY A 181 19.91 -4.62 40.70
N SER A 182 19.80 -3.40 41.22
CA SER A 182 20.59 -2.92 42.36
C SER A 182 19.98 -1.63 42.90
N LYS A 183 19.90 -1.59 44.20
CA LYS A 183 19.46 -0.52 45.12
C LYS A 183 20.50 0.61 45.21
N LEU A 184 20.02 1.71 45.77
CA LEU A 184 20.70 2.87 46.39
C LEU A 184 20.79 4.06 45.42
N GLY A 185 20.33 5.25 45.72
CA GLY A 185 20.19 6.03 46.93
C GLY A 185 19.86 7.46 46.49
N ASP A 186 18.88 8.00 47.09
CA ASP A 186 18.75 9.29 47.78
C ASP A 186 19.27 10.61 47.14
N ASN A 187 18.37 11.61 47.25
CA ASN A 187 18.57 13.05 47.32
C ASN A 187 18.99 13.89 46.12
N GLY A 188 18.16 14.90 45.87
CA GLY A 188 18.56 16.14 45.23
C GLY A 188 17.43 16.94 44.59
N GLN A 189 16.66 17.60 45.44
CA GLN A 189 15.80 18.73 45.13
C GLN A 189 16.64 19.87 44.55
N PHE A 190 16.21 20.54 43.47
CA PHE A 190 16.40 22.00 43.30
C PHE A 190 15.41 22.60 42.30
N ASP A 191 14.83 23.67 42.80
CA ASP A 191 13.91 24.66 42.30
C ASP A 191 14.38 25.48 41.09
N SER A 192 13.35 25.96 40.39
CA SER A 192 13.16 27.31 39.80
C SER A 192 14.28 27.99 38.99
N HIS A 193 14.06 28.26 37.71
CA HIS A 193 13.77 29.62 37.17
C HIS A 193 13.28 29.48 35.75
#